data_12aeb9d784dcce1402225162f87c1c21
#
_entry.id   12aeb9d784dcce1402225162f87c1c21
#
_cell.length_a   1.000
_cell.length_b   1.000
_cell.length_c   1.000
_cell.angle_alpha   90.00
_cell.angle_beta   90.00
_cell.angle_gamma   90.00
#
_symmetry.space_group_name_H-M   'P 1'
#
loop_
_entity.id
_entity.type
_entity.pdbx_description
1 polymer ?
#
loop_
_entity_poly.entity_id
_entity_poly.type
_entity_poly.pdbx_seq_one_letter_code
_entity_poly.pdbx_strand_id
1 'polypeptide(L)'
;MPRRASYIKNLASKLEAIAAAHPDKAVQLWCEDEAREGQKGRTGRRWFTRGERPPGRCDKRFLSTYIFAAVRPGTDDAFALVLPEATAETMDLFLARFSATLPDDVHVALLLDQAGWHGAKALQVPPNITLLPLPPYSPELSPPERVWLHLRERHLSFRLYRSEQAIVDALCAAWNTLRSETGRLASLTSYPWIMRALAQVRS
;
A
#
# COMPACT_ATOMS: atom_id res chain seq x y z
N MET A 1 17.19 -0.39 -15.46
CA MET A 1 16.68 -1.77 -15.59
C MET A 1 17.51 -2.84 -14.84
N PRO A 2 18.86 -2.87 -14.78
CA PRO A 2 19.57 -3.95 -14.06
C PRO A 2 19.26 -4.03 -12.55
N ARG A 3 19.06 -2.90 -11.87
CA ARG A 3 18.79 -2.87 -10.41
C ARG A 3 17.47 -3.55 -10.01
N ARG A 4 16.41 -3.40 -10.82
CA ARG A 4 15.09 -4.04 -10.57
C ARG A 4 15.17 -5.56 -10.71
N ALA A 5 15.80 -6.05 -11.78
CA ALA A 5 15.98 -7.47 -12.00
C ALA A 5 16.84 -8.14 -10.90
N SER A 6 17.88 -7.46 -10.43
CA SER A 6 18.69 -7.90 -9.29
C SER A 6 17.87 -7.93 -7.99
N TYR A 7 17.05 -6.90 -7.74
CA TYR A 7 16.20 -6.85 -6.54
C TYR A 7 15.22 -8.03 -6.50
N ILE A 8 14.52 -8.28 -7.62
CA ILE A 8 13.57 -9.39 -7.76
C ILE A 8 14.26 -10.74 -7.47
N LYS A 9 15.45 -10.96 -8.02
CA LYS A 9 16.23 -12.20 -7.82
C LYS A 9 16.67 -12.39 -6.36
N ASN A 10 16.94 -11.30 -5.65
CA ASN A 10 17.51 -11.34 -4.31
C ASN A 10 16.45 -11.26 -3.19
N LEU A 11 15.14 -11.16 -3.52
CA LEU A 11 14.11 -11.03 -2.49
C LEU A 11 14.05 -12.28 -1.59
N ALA A 12 14.12 -13.49 -2.17
CA ALA A 12 14.11 -14.73 -1.42
C ALA A 12 15.27 -14.77 -0.41
N SER A 13 16.50 -14.50 -0.85
CA SER A 13 17.68 -14.48 0.04
C SER A 13 17.58 -13.41 1.14
N LYS A 14 16.93 -12.28 0.89
CA LYS A 14 16.67 -11.27 1.93
C LYS A 14 15.68 -11.80 2.97
N LEU A 15 14.61 -12.48 2.54
CA LEU A 15 13.64 -13.09 3.46
C LEU A 15 14.26 -14.22 4.29
N GLU A 16 15.12 -15.05 3.68
CA GLU A 16 15.89 -16.08 4.37
C GLU A 16 16.82 -15.47 5.43
N ALA A 17 17.51 -14.37 5.11
CA ALA A 17 18.36 -13.69 6.07
C ALA A 17 17.56 -13.11 7.26
N ILE A 18 16.36 -12.56 7.02
CA ILE A 18 15.47 -12.10 8.09
C ILE A 18 15.00 -13.29 8.92
N ALA A 19 14.62 -14.40 8.30
CA ALA A 19 14.20 -15.61 9.02
C ALA A 19 15.33 -16.18 9.89
N ALA A 20 16.55 -16.17 9.40
CA ALA A 20 17.72 -16.60 10.18
C ALA A 20 18.02 -15.67 11.37
N ALA A 21 17.72 -14.37 11.24
CA ALA A 21 17.87 -13.40 12.32
C ALA A 21 16.74 -13.48 13.38
N HIS A 22 15.61 -14.09 13.02
CA HIS A 22 14.43 -14.25 13.91
C HIS A 22 13.93 -15.71 13.90
N PRO A 23 14.74 -16.69 14.41
CA PRO A 23 14.45 -18.11 14.27
C PRO A 23 13.16 -18.56 14.98
N ASP A 24 12.74 -17.82 16.01
CA ASP A 24 11.54 -18.11 16.79
C ASP A 24 10.27 -17.40 16.24
N LYS A 25 10.36 -16.76 15.05
CA LYS A 25 9.28 -15.99 14.46
C LYS A 25 8.90 -16.51 13.07
N ALA A 26 7.62 -16.50 12.78
CA ALA A 26 7.12 -16.70 11.43
C ALA A 26 7.34 -15.40 10.61
N VAL A 27 8.24 -15.42 9.61
CA VAL A 27 8.48 -14.26 8.77
C VAL A 27 7.39 -14.12 7.72
N GLN A 28 6.72 -12.96 7.72
CA GLN A 28 5.70 -12.61 6.74
C GLN A 28 6.15 -11.43 5.88
N LEU A 29 5.97 -11.55 4.56
CA LEU A 29 6.20 -10.44 3.65
C LEU A 29 4.92 -9.61 3.52
N TRP A 30 5.04 -8.31 3.77
CA TRP A 30 3.99 -7.32 3.57
C TRP A 30 4.49 -6.20 2.67
N CYS A 31 3.58 -5.48 2.04
CA CYS A 31 3.89 -4.34 1.16
C CYS A 31 3.10 -3.14 1.65
N GLU A 32 3.80 -2.05 1.91
CA GLU A 32 3.24 -0.79 2.37
C GLU A 32 3.37 0.27 1.28
N ASP A 33 2.39 1.17 1.24
CA ASP A 33 2.39 2.37 0.41
C ASP A 33 1.30 3.33 0.91
N GLU A 34 1.37 4.60 0.51
CA GLU A 34 0.35 5.58 0.79
C GLU A 34 -0.28 6.16 -0.47
N ALA A 35 -1.57 6.47 -0.38
CA ALA A 35 -2.29 7.15 -1.45
C ALA A 35 -2.96 8.41 -0.95
N ARG A 36 -2.79 9.50 -1.71
CA ARG A 36 -3.49 10.76 -1.48
C ARG A 36 -4.86 10.74 -2.16
N GLU A 37 -5.90 11.12 -1.41
CA GLU A 37 -7.23 11.40 -1.95
C GLU A 37 -7.67 12.80 -1.57
N GLY A 38 -8.43 13.47 -2.43
CA GLY A 38 -8.84 14.83 -2.15
C GLY A 38 -9.81 15.43 -3.17
N GLN A 39 -10.12 16.71 -2.95
CA GLN A 39 -11.07 17.47 -3.78
C GLN A 39 -10.62 17.59 -5.23
N LYS A 40 -9.31 17.62 -5.50
CA LYS A 40 -8.75 17.49 -6.86
C LYS A 40 -8.69 16.02 -7.28
N GLY A 41 -9.81 15.31 -7.12
CA GLY A 41 -9.93 13.92 -7.45
C GLY A 41 -9.65 13.61 -8.92
N ARG A 42 -9.25 12.38 -9.20
CA ARG A 42 -9.00 11.90 -10.55
C ARG A 42 -10.32 11.85 -11.33
N THR A 43 -10.37 12.49 -12.50
CA THR A 43 -11.39 12.23 -13.50
C THR A 43 -11.03 10.94 -14.24
N GLY A 44 -11.87 9.92 -14.16
CA GLY A 44 -11.67 8.66 -14.88
C GLY A 44 -12.07 8.76 -16.36
N ARG A 45 -11.78 7.71 -17.12
CA ARG A 45 -12.29 7.56 -18.49
C ARG A 45 -13.76 7.15 -18.46
N ARG A 46 -14.54 7.69 -19.41
CA ARG A 46 -15.95 7.34 -19.63
C ARG A 46 -16.19 7.00 -21.09
N TRP A 47 -17.09 6.06 -21.34
CA TRP A 47 -17.69 5.92 -22.65
C TRP A 47 -18.64 7.10 -22.91
N PHE A 48 -18.46 7.78 -24.04
CA PHE A 48 -19.28 8.92 -24.42
C PHE A 48 -19.42 8.98 -25.95
N THR A 49 -20.35 9.75 -26.45
CA THR A 49 -20.56 9.93 -27.89
C THR A 49 -19.28 10.44 -28.56
N ARG A 50 -18.89 9.81 -29.67
CA ARG A 50 -17.68 10.20 -30.39
C ARG A 50 -17.79 11.67 -30.87
N GLY A 51 -16.77 12.46 -30.56
CA GLY A 51 -16.71 13.89 -30.91
C GLY A 51 -17.26 14.83 -29.85
N GLU A 52 -17.91 14.31 -28.79
CA GLU A 52 -18.41 15.12 -27.69
C GLU A 52 -17.50 14.99 -26.46
N ARG A 53 -17.39 16.07 -25.66
CA ARG A 53 -16.71 16.02 -24.36
C ARG A 53 -17.72 15.61 -23.30
N PRO A 54 -17.46 14.51 -22.55
CA PRO A 54 -18.33 14.14 -21.44
C PRO A 54 -18.35 15.29 -20.41
N PRO A 55 -19.53 15.68 -19.90
CA PRO A 55 -19.61 16.63 -18.81
C PRO A 55 -18.96 16.03 -17.57
N GLY A 56 -18.03 16.78 -16.94
CA GLY A 56 -17.33 16.39 -15.72
C GLY A 56 -17.37 17.52 -14.72
N ARG A 57 -17.70 17.21 -13.48
CA ARG A 57 -17.52 18.14 -12.37
C ARG A 57 -16.07 18.09 -11.94
N CYS A 58 -15.40 19.22 -11.87
CA CYS A 58 -14.04 19.34 -11.36
C CYS A 58 -14.07 20.22 -10.11
N ASP A 59 -13.60 19.68 -9.00
CA ASP A 59 -13.39 20.48 -7.79
C ASP A 59 -12.03 21.19 -7.90
N LYS A 60 -12.00 22.48 -7.61
CA LYS A 60 -10.78 23.28 -7.63
C LYS A 60 -10.20 23.54 -6.23
N ARG A 61 -10.88 23.04 -5.19
CA ARG A 61 -10.43 23.16 -3.81
C ARG A 61 -9.29 22.19 -3.52
N PHE A 62 -8.64 22.30 -2.34
CA PHE A 62 -7.35 21.69 -2.07
C PHE A 62 -7.33 20.72 -0.89
N LEU A 63 -8.48 20.50 -0.21
CA LEU A 63 -8.51 19.56 0.91
C LEU A 63 -8.14 18.16 0.43
N SER A 64 -7.29 17.51 1.18
CA SER A 64 -6.85 16.14 0.92
C SER A 64 -6.43 15.46 2.22
N THR A 65 -6.47 14.15 2.21
CA THR A 65 -5.97 13.27 3.27
C THR A 65 -5.24 12.09 2.63
N TYR A 66 -4.59 11.27 3.42
CA TYR A 66 -3.84 10.11 2.97
C TYR A 66 -4.41 8.83 3.56
N ILE A 67 -4.38 7.76 2.80
CA ILE A 67 -4.57 6.41 3.29
C ILE A 67 -3.24 5.67 3.20
N PHE A 68 -2.73 5.20 4.33
CA PHE A 68 -1.59 4.31 4.43
C PHE A 68 -2.11 2.88 4.50
N ALA A 69 -1.54 1.96 3.77
CA ALA A 69 -1.92 0.57 3.89
C ALA A 69 -0.76 -0.39 3.75
N ALA A 70 -0.77 -1.41 4.61
CA ALA A 70 0.03 -2.61 4.44
C ALA A 70 -0.87 -3.75 3.97
N VAL A 71 -0.43 -4.47 2.94
CA VAL A 71 -1.12 -5.64 2.38
C VAL A 71 -0.19 -6.83 2.32
N ARG A 72 -0.71 -8.04 2.61
CA ARG A 72 0.06 -9.28 2.50
C ARG A 72 -0.20 -9.93 1.14
N PRO A 73 0.80 -9.98 0.25
CA PRO A 73 0.62 -10.48 -1.10
C PRO A 73 0.05 -11.90 -1.16
N GLY A 74 -0.96 -12.09 -2.00
CA GLY A 74 -1.62 -13.38 -2.18
C GLY A 74 -2.60 -13.78 -1.09
N THR A 75 -2.91 -12.86 -0.17
CA THR A 75 -3.93 -13.05 0.88
C THR A 75 -4.88 -11.85 0.93
N ASP A 76 -5.94 -11.96 1.74
CA ASP A 76 -6.82 -10.82 2.04
C ASP A 76 -6.41 -10.08 3.34
N ASP A 77 -5.23 -10.42 3.90
CA ASP A 77 -4.71 -9.73 5.07
C ASP A 77 -4.26 -8.32 4.69
N ALA A 78 -4.81 -7.35 5.37
CA ALA A 78 -4.50 -5.95 5.16
C ALA A 78 -4.79 -5.10 6.39
N PHE A 79 -3.99 -4.06 6.56
CA PHE A 79 -4.16 -3.02 7.57
C PHE A 79 -4.13 -1.66 6.90
N ALA A 80 -4.96 -0.70 7.33
CA ALA A 80 -4.90 0.66 6.83
C ALA A 80 -5.26 1.69 7.90
N LEU A 81 -4.70 2.88 7.74
CA LEU A 81 -5.07 4.08 8.49
C LEU A 81 -5.29 5.25 7.53
N VAL A 82 -6.30 6.07 7.82
CA VAL A 82 -6.48 7.36 7.14
C VAL A 82 -5.87 8.44 8.04
N LEU A 83 -4.89 9.17 7.50
CA LEU A 83 -4.08 10.15 8.22
C LEU A 83 -4.05 11.48 7.44
N PRO A 84 -3.90 12.62 8.13
CA PRO A 84 -4.03 13.93 7.48
C PRO A 84 -2.87 14.23 6.51
N GLU A 85 -1.69 13.74 6.79
CA GLU A 85 -0.44 14.06 6.09
C GLU A 85 0.40 12.81 5.87
N ALA A 86 1.35 12.86 4.91
CA ALA A 86 2.37 11.86 4.71
C ALA A 86 3.71 12.44 5.18
N THR A 87 4.04 12.17 6.44
CA THR A 87 5.26 12.61 7.15
C THR A 87 5.91 11.46 7.90
N ALA A 88 7.10 11.67 8.44
CA ALA A 88 7.77 10.67 9.27
C ALA A 88 6.94 10.34 10.53
N GLU A 89 6.31 11.35 11.15
CA GLU A 89 5.48 11.17 12.35
C GLU A 89 4.23 10.33 12.08
N THR A 90 3.58 10.55 10.91
CA THR A 90 2.42 9.74 10.54
C THR A 90 2.81 8.33 10.13
N MET A 91 4.00 8.15 9.55
CA MET A 91 4.56 6.82 9.27
C MET A 91 4.93 6.08 10.57
N ASP A 92 5.51 6.76 11.56
CA ASP A 92 5.76 6.18 12.90
C ASP A 92 4.47 5.71 13.55
N LEU A 93 3.41 6.53 13.50
CA LEU A 93 2.09 6.16 14.00
C LEU A 93 1.54 4.94 13.26
N PHE A 94 1.66 4.92 11.93
CA PHE A 94 1.21 3.79 11.11
C PHE A 94 1.96 2.51 11.49
N LEU A 95 3.29 2.54 11.55
CA LEU A 95 4.12 1.38 11.91
C LEU A 95 3.81 0.87 13.33
N ALA A 96 3.66 1.77 14.30
CA ALA A 96 3.32 1.40 15.67
C ALA A 96 1.94 0.72 15.76
N ARG A 97 0.93 1.27 15.04
CA ARG A 97 -0.42 0.69 15.03
C ARG A 97 -0.48 -0.63 14.27
N PHE A 98 0.21 -0.74 13.14
CA PHE A 98 0.33 -1.98 12.38
C PHE A 98 1.02 -3.06 13.20
N SER A 99 2.18 -2.76 13.79
CA SER A 99 2.93 -3.65 14.67
C SER A 99 2.06 -4.24 15.81
N ALA A 100 1.20 -3.41 16.40
CA ALA A 100 0.31 -3.83 17.49
C ALA A 100 -0.82 -4.78 17.06
N THR A 101 -1.06 -4.94 15.75
CA THR A 101 -2.04 -5.90 15.22
C THR A 101 -1.45 -7.26 14.88
N LEU A 102 -0.13 -7.36 14.88
CA LEU A 102 0.58 -8.59 14.52
C LEU A 102 0.61 -9.57 15.70
N PRO A 103 0.50 -10.88 15.44
CA PRO A 103 0.74 -11.90 16.45
C PRO A 103 2.17 -11.83 17.01
N ASP A 104 2.35 -12.22 18.27
CA ASP A 104 3.65 -12.17 18.94
C ASP A 104 4.71 -13.09 18.29
N ASP A 105 4.28 -14.15 17.60
CA ASP A 105 5.15 -15.10 16.90
C ASP A 105 5.47 -14.67 15.45
N VAL A 106 5.03 -13.48 15.02
CA VAL A 106 5.24 -12.97 13.65
C VAL A 106 6.30 -11.88 13.62
N HIS A 107 7.18 -11.96 12.62
CA HIS A 107 8.08 -10.87 12.20
C HIS A 107 7.76 -10.46 10.77
N VAL A 108 7.55 -9.17 10.53
CA VAL A 108 7.19 -8.66 9.22
C VAL A 108 8.42 -8.14 8.46
N ALA A 109 8.62 -8.65 7.26
CA ALA A 109 9.46 -8.04 6.24
C ALA A 109 8.58 -7.08 5.41
N LEU A 110 8.71 -5.77 5.64
CA LEU A 110 7.85 -4.75 5.04
C LEU A 110 8.51 -4.12 3.83
N LEU A 111 8.00 -4.45 2.63
CA LEU A 111 8.37 -3.77 1.39
C LEU A 111 7.71 -2.40 1.35
N LEU A 112 8.50 -1.36 1.06
CA LEU A 112 8.02 0.01 0.89
C LEU A 112 8.87 0.73 -0.15
N ASP A 113 8.37 1.83 -0.70
CA ASP A 113 9.14 2.66 -1.60
C ASP A 113 10.21 3.47 -0.85
N GLN A 114 10.97 4.29 -1.56
CA GLN A 114 11.98 5.17 -0.97
C GLN A 114 11.49 6.62 -0.91
N ALA A 115 10.24 6.85 -0.48
CA ALA A 115 9.79 8.21 -0.17
C ALA A 115 10.71 8.83 0.89
N GLY A 116 10.87 10.15 0.84
CA GLY A 116 11.85 10.85 1.67
C GLY A 116 11.69 10.61 3.18
N TRP A 117 10.49 10.37 3.64
CA TRP A 117 10.17 10.06 5.04
C TRP A 117 10.43 8.60 5.42
N HIS A 118 10.40 7.63 4.48
CA HIS A 118 10.73 6.22 4.74
C HIS A 118 12.20 5.98 5.10
N GLY A 119 13.09 6.87 4.67
CA GLY A 119 14.53 6.84 4.98
C GLY A 119 14.96 7.83 6.06
N ALA A 120 14.02 8.51 6.72
CA ALA A 120 14.35 9.47 7.76
C ALA A 120 15.09 8.78 8.91
N LYS A 121 16.23 9.35 9.35
CA LYS A 121 17.01 8.81 10.47
C LYS A 121 16.24 8.79 11.80
N ALA A 122 15.12 9.51 11.86
CA ALA A 122 14.23 9.59 13.02
C ALA A 122 13.10 8.56 13.01
N LEU A 123 12.93 7.76 11.93
CA LEU A 123 11.84 6.79 11.84
C LEU A 123 11.97 5.69 12.91
N GLN A 124 10.93 5.55 13.73
CA GLN A 124 10.88 4.56 14.81
C GLN A 124 10.26 3.25 14.30
N VAL A 125 11.13 2.33 13.89
CA VAL A 125 10.69 1.02 13.38
C VAL A 125 10.47 0.06 14.56
N PRO A 126 9.26 -0.53 14.73
CA PRO A 126 9.00 -1.53 15.77
C PRO A 126 9.89 -2.78 15.63
N PRO A 127 10.22 -3.46 16.74
CA PRO A 127 11.18 -4.58 16.75
C PRO A 127 10.69 -5.82 15.98
N ASN A 128 9.39 -5.94 15.72
CA ASN A 128 8.79 -7.03 14.94
C ASN A 128 8.64 -6.68 13.43
N ILE A 129 9.26 -5.59 12.97
CA ILE A 129 9.24 -5.16 11.57
C ILE A 129 10.67 -4.92 11.07
N THR A 130 10.98 -5.45 9.89
CA THR A 130 12.19 -5.12 9.13
C THR A 130 11.79 -4.45 7.82
N LEU A 131 12.27 -3.21 7.59
CA LEU A 131 12.00 -2.48 6.36
C LEU A 131 12.85 -3.00 5.20
N LEU A 132 12.21 -3.25 4.06
CA LEU A 132 12.84 -3.67 2.81
C LEU A 132 12.54 -2.63 1.71
N PRO A 133 13.40 -1.60 1.53
CA PRO A 133 13.15 -0.58 0.54
C PRO A 133 13.21 -1.16 -0.88
N LEU A 134 12.18 -0.85 -1.68
CA LEU A 134 12.14 -1.12 -3.12
C LEU A 134 13.20 -0.28 -3.85
N PRO A 135 13.63 -0.69 -5.06
CA PRO A 135 14.48 0.17 -5.89
C PRO A 135 13.78 1.50 -6.16
N PRO A 136 14.51 2.63 -6.20
CA PRO A 136 13.91 3.92 -6.47
C PRO A 136 13.20 3.94 -7.84
N TYR A 137 12.12 4.71 -7.93
CA TYR A 137 11.30 4.86 -9.15
C TYR A 137 10.80 3.54 -9.73
N SER A 138 10.27 2.66 -8.88
CA SER A 138 9.80 1.33 -9.29
C SER A 138 8.36 1.03 -8.82
N PRO A 139 7.37 1.89 -9.13
CA PRO A 139 5.99 1.70 -8.69
C PRO A 139 5.37 0.39 -9.22
N GLU A 140 5.86 -0.10 -10.36
CA GLU A 140 5.42 -1.38 -10.92
C GLU A 140 5.80 -2.60 -10.05
N LEU A 141 6.67 -2.40 -9.05
CA LEU A 141 7.02 -3.42 -8.06
C LEU A 141 6.18 -3.31 -6.78
N SER A 142 5.37 -2.25 -6.63
CA SER A 142 4.54 -2.03 -5.44
C SER A 142 3.13 -2.62 -5.62
N PRO A 143 2.76 -3.71 -4.93
CA PRO A 143 1.41 -4.28 -5.01
C PRO A 143 0.30 -3.32 -4.57
N PRO A 144 0.44 -2.47 -3.55
CA PRO A 144 -0.56 -1.48 -3.17
C PRO A 144 -1.00 -0.55 -4.30
N GLU A 145 -0.16 -0.29 -5.29
CA GLU A 145 -0.53 0.54 -6.45
C GLU A 145 -1.76 0.01 -7.22
N ARG A 146 -1.93 -1.31 -7.31
CA ARG A 146 -3.15 -1.91 -7.88
C ARG A 146 -4.36 -1.76 -6.96
N VAL A 147 -4.13 -1.77 -5.67
CA VAL A 147 -5.18 -1.52 -4.67
C VAL A 147 -5.68 -0.08 -4.82
N TRP A 148 -4.76 0.89 -4.92
CA TRP A 148 -5.09 2.29 -5.15
C TRP A 148 -5.84 2.51 -6.45
N LEU A 149 -5.39 1.87 -7.53
CA LEU A 149 -6.09 1.94 -8.82
C LEU A 149 -7.52 1.40 -8.70
N HIS A 150 -7.71 0.25 -8.06
CA HIS A 150 -9.01 -0.36 -7.83
C HIS A 150 -9.95 0.56 -7.01
N LEU A 151 -9.46 1.10 -5.89
CA LEU A 151 -10.24 2.01 -5.04
C LEU A 151 -10.66 3.27 -5.81
N ARG A 152 -9.73 3.87 -6.55
CA ARG A 152 -10.01 5.06 -7.37
C ARG A 152 -11.03 4.79 -8.45
N GLU A 153 -10.90 3.70 -9.19
CA GLU A 153 -11.80 3.39 -10.31
C GLU A 153 -13.20 2.96 -9.86
N ARG A 154 -13.30 2.22 -8.77
CA ARG A 154 -14.56 1.64 -8.31
C ARG A 154 -15.32 2.54 -7.33
N HIS A 155 -14.62 3.28 -6.48
CA HIS A 155 -15.24 3.89 -5.31
C HIS A 155 -15.03 5.39 -5.18
N LEU A 156 -13.90 5.94 -5.68
CA LEU A 156 -13.48 7.31 -5.37
C LEU A 156 -13.53 8.28 -6.56
N SER A 157 -13.59 7.77 -7.81
CA SER A 157 -13.65 8.63 -8.99
C SER A 157 -14.97 9.42 -9.08
N PHE A 158 -14.90 10.62 -9.65
CA PHE A 158 -16.04 11.52 -9.90
C PHE A 158 -16.77 12.00 -8.63
N ARG A 159 -16.16 11.90 -7.46
CA ARG A 159 -16.73 12.42 -6.22
C ARG A 159 -16.41 13.91 -6.03
N LEU A 160 -17.32 14.63 -5.41
CA LEU A 160 -17.13 15.98 -4.92
C LEU A 160 -17.22 15.96 -3.39
N TYR A 161 -16.10 16.24 -2.76
CA TYR A 161 -16.02 16.24 -1.30
C TYR A 161 -16.32 17.63 -0.74
N ARG A 162 -17.28 17.75 0.18
CA ARG A 162 -17.67 19.02 0.79
C ARG A 162 -16.73 19.44 1.93
N SER A 163 -16.11 18.46 2.59
CA SER A 163 -15.21 18.65 3.74
C SER A 163 -14.12 17.57 3.74
N GLU A 164 -13.14 17.75 4.60
CA GLU A 164 -12.11 16.73 4.87
C GLU A 164 -12.73 15.45 5.45
N GLN A 165 -13.68 15.59 6.38
CA GLN A 165 -14.40 14.45 6.93
C GLN A 165 -15.11 13.63 5.84
N ALA A 166 -15.67 14.26 4.83
CA ALA A 166 -16.29 13.56 3.70
C ALA A 166 -15.26 12.77 2.86
N ILE A 167 -13.99 13.21 2.83
CA ILE A 167 -12.90 12.44 2.19
C ILE A 167 -12.55 11.23 3.04
N VAL A 168 -12.38 11.42 4.35
CA VAL A 168 -12.10 10.34 5.32
C VAL A 168 -13.19 9.26 5.26
N ASP A 169 -14.47 9.67 5.33
CA ASP A 169 -15.61 8.74 5.28
C ASP A 169 -15.63 7.95 3.98
N ALA A 170 -15.34 8.60 2.85
CA ALA A 170 -15.29 7.95 1.54
C ALA A 170 -14.15 6.94 1.44
N LEU A 171 -12.95 7.27 1.96
CA LEU A 171 -11.81 6.36 2.01
C LEU A 171 -12.09 5.14 2.90
N CYS A 172 -12.61 5.38 4.10
CA CYS A 172 -12.98 4.30 5.03
C CYS A 172 -14.06 3.37 4.42
N ALA A 173 -15.10 3.94 3.80
CA ALA A 173 -16.14 3.16 3.15
C ALA A 173 -15.59 2.35 1.97
N ALA A 174 -14.75 2.95 1.12
CA ALA A 174 -14.12 2.27 -0.02
C ALA A 174 -13.21 1.13 0.43
N TRP A 175 -12.37 1.37 1.44
CA TRP A 175 -11.48 0.36 2.03
C TRP A 175 -12.27 -0.80 2.65
N ASN A 176 -13.28 -0.52 3.46
CA ASN A 176 -14.10 -1.54 4.11
C ASN A 176 -14.87 -2.38 3.07
N THR A 177 -15.37 -1.75 1.99
CA THR A 177 -16.00 -2.48 0.88
C THR A 177 -14.99 -3.43 0.22
N LEU A 178 -13.80 -2.95 -0.12
CA LEU A 178 -12.75 -3.80 -0.68
C LEU A 178 -12.41 -4.97 0.24
N ARG A 179 -12.28 -4.74 1.54
CA ARG A 179 -12.00 -5.77 2.53
C ARG A 179 -13.11 -6.81 2.70
N SER A 180 -14.34 -6.45 2.40
CA SER A 180 -15.48 -7.40 2.42
C SER A 180 -15.54 -8.31 1.19
N GLU A 181 -14.78 -8.02 0.12
CA GLU A 181 -14.71 -8.83 -1.09
C GLU A 181 -13.67 -9.95 -0.93
N THR A 182 -14.09 -11.14 -0.51
CA THR A 182 -13.20 -12.31 -0.34
C THR A 182 -12.37 -12.60 -1.60
N GLY A 183 -11.06 -12.76 -1.45
CA GLY A 183 -10.10 -13.05 -2.53
C GLY A 183 -9.74 -11.82 -3.38
N ARG A 184 -10.34 -10.66 -3.13
CA ARG A 184 -10.08 -9.46 -3.94
C ARG A 184 -8.69 -8.90 -3.68
N LEU A 185 -8.31 -8.68 -2.44
CA LEU A 185 -6.97 -8.21 -2.09
C LEU A 185 -5.92 -9.21 -2.52
N ALA A 186 -6.14 -10.50 -2.27
CA ALA A 186 -5.26 -11.57 -2.75
C ALA A 186 -5.02 -11.47 -4.25
N SER A 187 -6.08 -11.32 -5.05
CA SER A 187 -6.00 -11.19 -6.51
C SER A 187 -5.25 -9.93 -6.96
N LEU A 188 -5.48 -8.79 -6.33
CA LEU A 188 -4.83 -7.52 -6.67
C LEU A 188 -3.33 -7.54 -6.34
N THR A 189 -2.93 -8.23 -5.28
CA THR A 189 -1.56 -8.20 -4.74
C THR A 189 -0.68 -9.38 -5.15
N SER A 190 -1.23 -10.41 -5.81
CA SER A 190 -0.50 -11.59 -6.30
C SER A 190 0.42 -11.26 -7.48
N TYR A 191 1.49 -10.52 -7.21
CA TYR A 191 2.50 -10.22 -8.22
C TYR A 191 3.38 -11.46 -8.47
N PRO A 192 3.53 -11.92 -9.73
CA PRO A 192 4.24 -13.16 -10.02
C PRO A 192 5.66 -13.23 -9.47
N TRP A 193 6.36 -12.12 -9.40
CA TRP A 193 7.72 -12.07 -8.88
C TRP A 193 7.78 -12.25 -7.36
N ILE A 194 6.80 -11.69 -6.62
CA ILE A 194 6.68 -11.89 -5.17
C ILE A 194 6.28 -13.33 -4.85
N MET A 195 5.26 -13.83 -5.55
CA MET A 195 4.77 -15.19 -5.32
C MET A 195 5.86 -16.25 -5.57
N ARG A 196 6.71 -16.03 -6.59
CA ARG A 196 7.88 -16.90 -6.83
C ARG A 196 8.91 -16.84 -5.70
N ALA A 197 9.22 -15.64 -5.20
CA ALA A 197 10.15 -15.49 -4.07
C ALA A 197 9.62 -16.16 -2.80
N LEU A 198 8.32 -15.98 -2.50
CA LEU A 198 7.68 -16.63 -1.35
C LEU A 198 7.64 -18.16 -1.46
N ALA A 199 7.50 -18.71 -2.67
CA ALA A 199 7.55 -20.16 -2.88
C ALA A 199 8.95 -20.73 -2.63
N GLN A 200 10.01 -19.99 -2.95
CA GLN A 200 11.40 -20.42 -2.71
C GLN A 200 11.77 -20.46 -1.22
N VAL A 201 11.25 -19.55 -0.40
CA VAL A 201 11.51 -19.50 1.04
C VAL A 201 10.78 -20.64 1.80
N ARG A 202 9.70 -21.18 1.21
CA ARG A 202 8.92 -22.27 1.83
C ARG A 202 9.40 -23.68 1.46
N SER A 203 10.29 -23.80 0.49
CA SER A 203 10.88 -25.06 0.01
C SER A 203 12.17 -25.38 0.76
#